data_9f9bed2d45ce4c1799dd5ec8ded84936
#
_entry.id   9f9bed2d45ce4c1799dd5ec8ded84936
#
_cell.length_a   1.000
_cell.length_b   1.000
_cell.length_c   1.000
_cell.angle_alpha   90.00
_cell.angle_beta   90.00
_cell.angle_gamma   90.00
#
_symmetry.space_group_name_H-M   'P 1'
#
loop_
_entity.id
_entity.type
_entity.pdbx_description
1 polymer ?
#
loop_
_entity_poly.entity_id
_entity_poly.type
_entity_poly.pdbx_seq_one_letter_code
_entity_poly.pdbx_strand_id
1 'polypeptide(L)'
;MNRIAHLVGASSVAVAIGVAGGVEQAPEPPAPTPYVAPRVPPAAAAIEQTSPGKEPGVVLVDSFDGLGLGFSGPQGVANVRNPSDNSLAVGPNHIVQTVNGAGMAIFSRKGKKFGTSGTVLYGPVRVNNVFKGFGGNCEARSSGDVVVRYDQLADRWLIVMPLFSRGPRRPDQVAPAPAGETQVSVPGVANQPGPAAMLFQPPASDRNAPPAQPGQRGGADGAGTPAQPRESSGPYSMCYAISATSDPLGAYYRYEFLRPLFPDYPRPAVWPDGYYVPTSTSDNRISQSVATEKHACVVDRAKMLKGQPAAEHCVIVHDVNFLNNADVDGRNLPPAGAPNIMMAAGGRQLDNILEDDVINVWQFHVDWKDASKTTLRGPKKISVAPYHYLCGGQLTYCVPQPGSELRLDAQGDKIMARLIYRRVNGHESIVAVHSVDTSNGGGGVRWYEFRVDSDRGNDRVVSLYQQGTYAPEGFYRWMASPAIDKFGNIGIGYSFGGSPHFAGQRFAGRRPGDPLGQLALREAVLVEGAGADGGSGTGRPRTQRWEDYTQTGVDPKDDCTIWYVGDYVKKDATSYTSRIGAFRLPGCPDR
;
A
#
# COMPACT_ATOMS: atom_id res chain seq x y z
N MET A 1 77.28 19.78 71.27
CA MET A 1 76.55 21.01 71.33
C MET A 1 75.57 21.05 70.19
N ASN A 2 74.37 21.07 70.57
CA ASN A 2 73.10 21.17 69.82
C ASN A 2 73.08 21.87 68.47
N ARG A 3 72.33 21.37 67.56
CA ARG A 3 71.14 22.04 67.00
C ARG A 3 70.29 21.08 66.21
N ILE A 4 69.04 20.94 66.65
CA ILE A 4 67.90 20.27 66.06
C ILE A 4 67.34 21.17 64.97
N ALA A 5 67.12 20.64 63.78
CA ALA A 5 66.32 21.29 62.75
C ALA A 5 65.04 20.49 62.46
N HIS A 6 63.89 21.08 62.76
CA HIS A 6 62.59 20.53 62.50
C HIS A 6 62.26 20.63 60.97
N LEU A 7 61.91 19.50 60.37
CA LEU A 7 61.25 19.46 59.06
C LEU A 7 59.73 19.32 59.28
N VAL A 8 59.01 20.35 58.85
CA VAL A 8 57.50 20.37 58.78
C VAL A 8 57.10 19.73 57.44
N GLY A 9 56.53 18.56 57.56
CA GLY A 9 55.85 17.94 56.37
C GLY A 9 54.47 18.46 56.18
N ALA A 10 54.20 19.08 55.05
CA ALA A 10 52.84 19.46 54.61
C ALA A 10 52.19 18.29 53.88
N SER A 11 51.21 17.67 54.49
CA SER A 11 50.35 16.66 53.86
C SER A 11 49.26 17.37 53.10
N SER A 12 49.30 17.30 51.76
CA SER A 12 48.20 17.76 50.91
C SER A 12 47.12 16.68 50.85
N VAL A 13 45.98 16.94 51.47
CA VAL A 13 44.76 16.11 51.31
C VAL A 13 44.05 16.56 50.01
N ALA A 14 44.10 15.75 49.00
CA ALA A 14 43.29 15.94 47.79
C ALA A 14 41.87 15.44 48.10
N VAL A 15 40.92 16.35 48.21
CA VAL A 15 39.47 16.03 48.25
C VAL A 15 39.01 15.84 46.83
N ALA A 16 38.77 14.59 46.41
CA ALA A 16 38.10 14.27 45.17
C ALA A 16 36.59 14.51 45.35
N ILE A 17 36.07 15.63 44.84
CA ILE A 17 34.62 15.86 44.70
C ILE A 17 34.16 15.06 43.49
N GLY A 18 33.63 13.88 43.72
CA GLY A 18 32.92 13.10 42.72
C GLY A 18 31.55 13.75 42.42
N VAL A 19 31.43 14.51 41.34
CA VAL A 19 30.12 14.94 40.81
C VAL A 19 29.56 13.72 40.08
N ALA A 20 28.72 12.95 40.78
CA ALA A 20 27.84 11.97 40.13
C ALA A 20 26.75 12.77 39.40
N GLY A 21 27.01 13.12 38.15
CA GLY A 21 26.02 13.61 37.24
C GLY A 21 25.07 12.46 36.90
N GLY A 22 24.01 12.30 37.68
CA GLY A 22 22.86 11.50 37.29
C GLY A 22 22.27 12.13 36.03
N VAL A 23 22.37 11.43 34.91
CA VAL A 23 21.56 11.77 33.73
C VAL A 23 20.12 11.48 34.15
N GLU A 24 19.40 12.53 34.53
CA GLU A 24 17.96 12.48 34.77
C GLU A 24 17.32 12.05 33.46
N GLN A 25 16.90 10.79 33.37
CA GLN A 25 16.12 10.31 32.24
C GLN A 25 14.88 11.18 32.17
N ALA A 26 14.68 11.84 31.02
CA ALA A 26 13.44 12.55 30.77
C ALA A 26 12.27 11.61 31.07
N PRO A 27 11.21 12.10 31.76
CA PRO A 27 10.07 11.26 32.11
C PRO A 27 9.53 10.60 30.84
N GLU A 28 9.32 9.31 30.94
CA GLU A 28 8.74 8.53 29.86
C GLU A 28 7.40 9.16 29.47
N PRO A 29 7.15 9.46 28.20
CA PRO A 29 5.87 10.06 27.79
C PRO A 29 4.73 9.16 28.28
N PRO A 30 3.63 9.75 28.78
CA PRO A 30 2.51 8.98 29.29
C PRO A 30 2.02 8.00 28.24
N ALA A 31 1.61 6.82 28.69
CA ALA A 31 1.01 5.81 27.82
C ALA A 31 -0.12 6.46 27.01
N PRO A 32 -0.19 6.26 25.68
CA PRO A 32 -1.28 6.78 24.90
C PRO A 32 -2.60 6.29 25.50
N THR A 33 -3.54 7.21 25.68
CA THR A 33 -4.88 6.86 26.16
C THR A 33 -5.48 5.81 25.24
N PRO A 34 -6.01 4.68 25.75
CA PRO A 34 -6.64 3.68 24.92
C PRO A 34 -7.75 4.34 24.09
N TYR A 35 -7.79 4.01 22.81
CA TYR A 35 -8.89 4.44 21.94
C TYR A 35 -10.22 3.90 22.49
N VAL A 36 -11.17 4.80 22.66
CA VAL A 36 -12.56 4.46 23.01
C VAL A 36 -13.40 4.76 21.78
N ALA A 37 -13.92 3.71 21.16
CA ALA A 37 -14.77 3.87 19.98
C ALA A 37 -16.02 4.69 20.33
N PRO A 38 -16.39 5.70 19.54
CA PRO A 38 -17.62 6.43 19.74
C PRO A 38 -18.83 5.51 19.52
N ARG A 39 -19.98 5.90 20.07
CA ARG A 39 -21.22 5.13 19.85
C ARG A 39 -21.58 5.11 18.37
N VAL A 40 -21.67 3.93 17.80
CA VAL A 40 -22.05 3.75 16.39
C VAL A 40 -23.48 4.23 16.15
N PRO A 41 -23.72 5.08 15.14
CA PRO A 41 -25.05 5.56 14.81
C PRO A 41 -26.02 4.42 14.48
N PRO A 42 -27.32 4.50 14.85
CA PRO A 42 -28.29 3.43 14.56
C PRO A 42 -28.37 3.04 13.07
N ALA A 43 -28.27 4.02 12.16
CA ALA A 43 -28.29 3.76 10.71
C ALA A 43 -27.03 3.02 10.23
N ALA A 44 -25.90 3.17 10.91
CA ALA A 44 -24.68 2.39 10.65
C ALA A 44 -24.84 0.96 11.18
N ALA A 45 -25.34 0.80 12.40
CA ALA A 45 -25.60 -0.49 13.01
C ALA A 45 -26.63 -1.31 12.22
N ALA A 46 -27.60 -0.68 11.60
CA ALA A 46 -28.66 -1.34 10.80
C ALA A 46 -28.13 -2.09 9.57
N ILE A 47 -26.93 -1.76 9.08
CA ILE A 47 -26.30 -2.45 7.94
C ILE A 47 -25.12 -3.34 8.34
N GLU A 48 -24.94 -3.57 9.64
CA GLU A 48 -23.93 -4.49 10.14
C GLU A 48 -24.39 -5.95 10.01
N GLN A 49 -23.57 -6.75 9.37
CA GLN A 49 -23.69 -8.19 9.38
C GLN A 49 -22.91 -8.74 10.57
N THR A 50 -23.61 -9.04 11.66
CA THR A 50 -23.03 -9.47 12.93
C THR A 50 -22.83 -10.99 13.05
N SER A 51 -23.21 -11.74 12.03
CA SER A 51 -23.00 -13.19 11.93
C SER A 51 -22.25 -13.55 10.66
N PRO A 52 -21.37 -14.55 10.70
CA PRO A 52 -20.70 -15.06 9.50
C PRO A 52 -21.69 -15.51 8.44
N GLY A 53 -21.28 -15.44 7.17
CA GLY A 53 -22.01 -16.08 6.08
C GLY A 53 -22.12 -17.59 6.32
N LYS A 54 -23.25 -18.18 5.92
CA LYS A 54 -23.54 -19.61 6.14
C LYS A 54 -23.46 -20.43 4.87
N GLU A 55 -23.63 -19.79 3.73
CA GLU A 55 -23.62 -20.46 2.44
C GLU A 55 -22.23 -21.03 2.13
N PRO A 56 -22.14 -22.26 1.62
CA PRO A 56 -20.88 -22.81 1.18
C PRO A 56 -20.37 -22.08 -0.06
N GLY A 57 -19.07 -22.05 -0.27
CA GLY A 57 -18.57 -21.60 -1.56
C GLY A 57 -17.28 -20.81 -1.61
N VAL A 58 -16.73 -20.35 -0.50
CA VAL A 58 -15.34 -19.83 -0.52
C VAL A 58 -14.39 -21.00 -0.28
N VAL A 59 -13.57 -21.33 -1.28
CA VAL A 59 -12.63 -22.45 -1.23
C VAL A 59 -11.20 -21.95 -1.40
N LEU A 60 -10.35 -22.18 -0.39
CA LEU A 60 -8.91 -21.96 -0.50
C LEU A 60 -8.31 -23.07 -1.39
N VAL A 61 -7.70 -22.70 -2.52
CA VAL A 61 -7.17 -23.65 -3.50
C VAL A 61 -5.66 -23.69 -3.58
N ASP A 62 -5.00 -22.66 -3.08
CA ASP A 62 -3.53 -22.56 -3.05
C ASP A 62 -3.09 -21.60 -1.96
N SER A 63 -1.97 -21.86 -1.29
CA SER A 63 -1.38 -20.87 -0.37
C SER A 63 0.08 -21.16 -0.06
N PHE A 64 0.88 -20.08 0.10
CA PHE A 64 2.29 -20.17 0.46
C PHE A 64 2.75 -18.86 1.14
N ASP A 65 3.89 -18.91 1.84
CA ASP A 65 4.47 -17.73 2.44
C ASP A 65 5.14 -16.84 1.39
N GLY A 66 4.86 -15.55 1.46
CA GLY A 66 5.51 -14.52 0.67
C GLY A 66 6.64 -13.82 1.44
N LEU A 67 6.99 -12.62 0.99
CA LEU A 67 8.02 -11.79 1.62
C LEU A 67 7.68 -11.49 3.08
N GLY A 68 8.68 -11.50 3.95
CA GLY A 68 8.53 -11.22 5.36
C GLY A 68 9.73 -11.73 6.16
N LEU A 69 9.61 -11.78 7.48
CA LEU A 69 10.67 -12.23 8.36
C LEU A 69 11.05 -13.70 8.08
N GLY A 70 12.33 -13.93 7.83
CA GLY A 70 12.87 -15.26 7.53
C GLY A 70 12.65 -15.75 6.10
N PHE A 71 12.02 -14.94 5.23
CA PHE A 71 11.90 -15.30 3.82
C PHE A 71 13.27 -15.34 3.13
N SER A 72 13.53 -16.40 2.40
CA SER A 72 14.77 -16.59 1.64
C SER A 72 14.46 -17.04 0.20
N GLY A 73 15.35 -16.71 -0.70
CA GLY A 73 15.26 -17.08 -2.11
C GLY A 73 16.64 -17.08 -2.78
N PRO A 74 16.66 -17.25 -4.11
CA PRO A 74 17.91 -17.36 -4.88
C PRO A 74 18.87 -16.17 -4.72
N GLN A 75 18.38 -14.99 -4.33
CA GLN A 75 19.18 -13.79 -4.15
C GLN A 75 19.44 -13.42 -2.69
N GLY A 76 19.15 -14.31 -1.73
CA GLY A 76 19.47 -14.12 -0.32
C GLY A 76 18.25 -14.14 0.61
N VAL A 77 18.30 -13.33 1.66
CA VAL A 77 17.27 -13.24 2.71
C VAL A 77 16.62 -11.87 2.67
N ALA A 78 15.30 -11.83 2.89
CA ALA A 78 14.54 -10.58 2.90
C ALA A 78 14.92 -9.70 4.10
N ASN A 79 15.09 -8.41 3.84
CA ASN A 79 15.18 -7.40 4.87
C ASN A 79 13.79 -6.78 5.04
N VAL A 80 13.11 -7.14 6.11
CA VAL A 80 11.75 -6.68 6.40
C VAL A 80 11.74 -5.31 7.03
N ARG A 81 10.73 -4.52 6.66
CA ARG A 81 10.38 -3.25 7.29
C ARG A 81 8.90 -3.25 7.61
N ASN A 82 8.54 -2.59 8.69
CA ASN A 82 7.17 -2.40 9.11
C ASN A 82 6.74 -0.94 8.82
N PRO A 83 5.58 -0.71 8.20
CA PRO A 83 4.60 -1.67 7.71
C PRO A 83 5.07 -2.42 6.46
N SER A 84 4.32 -3.49 6.08
CA SER A 84 4.70 -4.31 4.93
C SER A 84 4.36 -3.70 3.58
N ASP A 85 3.34 -2.87 3.51
CA ASP A 85 2.82 -2.26 2.27
C ASP A 85 2.64 -3.33 1.16
N ASN A 86 1.96 -4.41 1.49
CA ASN A 86 1.85 -5.56 0.60
C ASN A 86 1.21 -5.23 -0.74
N SER A 87 1.90 -5.54 -1.80
CA SER A 87 1.35 -5.47 -3.14
C SER A 87 1.61 -6.77 -3.91
N LEU A 88 0.57 -7.26 -4.57
CA LEU A 88 0.55 -8.52 -5.30
C LEU A 88 -0.01 -8.32 -6.70
N ALA A 89 0.62 -8.94 -7.70
CA ALA A 89 0.03 -9.08 -9.01
C ALA A 89 0.18 -10.52 -9.51
N VAL A 90 -0.82 -10.99 -10.25
CA VAL A 90 -0.88 -12.35 -10.76
C VAL A 90 -1.01 -12.32 -12.29
N GLY A 91 -0.07 -12.97 -12.93
CA GLY A 91 -0.08 -13.18 -14.37
C GLY A 91 -0.33 -14.64 -14.74
N PRO A 92 -0.23 -14.98 -16.03
CA PRO A 92 -0.54 -16.34 -16.51
C PRO A 92 0.31 -17.47 -15.92
N ASN A 93 1.55 -17.20 -15.55
CA ASN A 93 2.50 -18.20 -15.07
C ASN A 93 3.27 -17.77 -13.82
N HIS A 94 3.17 -16.51 -13.41
CA HIS A 94 3.97 -15.94 -12.35
C HIS A 94 3.11 -15.14 -11.38
N ILE A 95 3.62 -14.97 -10.18
CA ILE A 95 3.11 -14.07 -9.15
C ILE A 95 4.26 -13.15 -8.78
N VAL A 96 4.01 -11.85 -8.73
CA VAL A 96 4.99 -10.85 -8.29
C VAL A 96 4.47 -10.20 -7.03
N GLN A 97 5.30 -10.16 -6.00
CA GLN A 97 5.03 -9.45 -4.75
C GLN A 97 6.06 -8.37 -4.53
N THR A 98 5.61 -7.23 -4.04
CA THR A 98 6.46 -6.16 -3.51
C THR A 98 6.06 -5.82 -2.08
N VAL A 99 7.03 -5.39 -1.27
CA VAL A 99 6.84 -4.95 0.11
C VAL A 99 7.64 -3.69 0.42
N ASN A 100 7.34 -3.04 1.54
CA ASN A 100 8.02 -1.84 2.03
C ASN A 100 9.55 -2.02 2.12
N GLY A 101 10.24 -0.90 1.96
CA GLY A 101 11.69 -0.92 1.77
C GLY A 101 12.07 -1.36 0.36
N ALA A 102 11.05 -1.40 -0.50
CA ALA A 102 11.11 -1.74 -1.90
C ALA A 102 11.71 -3.14 -2.15
N GLY A 103 11.28 -4.12 -1.36
CA GLY A 103 11.57 -5.55 -1.58
C GLY A 103 10.67 -6.14 -2.67
N MET A 104 11.20 -7.06 -3.50
CA MET A 104 10.46 -7.75 -4.55
C MET A 104 10.84 -9.22 -4.61
N ALA A 105 9.85 -10.07 -4.87
CA ALA A 105 10.04 -11.47 -5.23
C ALA A 105 9.07 -11.90 -6.36
N ILE A 106 9.51 -12.85 -7.17
CA ILE A 106 8.75 -13.45 -8.25
C ILE A 106 8.63 -14.95 -7.96
N PHE A 107 7.39 -15.42 -7.97
CA PHE A 107 7.05 -16.81 -7.68
C PHE A 107 6.46 -17.50 -8.91
N SER A 108 6.60 -18.82 -8.94
CA SER A 108 5.84 -19.66 -9.87
C SER A 108 4.34 -19.60 -9.54
N ARG A 109 3.52 -19.71 -10.58
CA ARG A 109 2.09 -19.97 -10.48
C ARG A 109 1.80 -21.32 -11.14
N LYS A 110 1.13 -22.21 -10.42
CA LYS A 110 0.72 -23.53 -10.94
C LYS A 110 -0.03 -23.41 -12.26
N GLY A 111 0.36 -24.21 -13.23
CA GLY A 111 -0.25 -24.23 -14.56
C GLY A 111 0.61 -24.97 -15.57
N LYS A 112 0.51 -24.60 -16.84
CA LYS A 112 1.26 -25.28 -17.93
C LYS A 112 2.79 -25.16 -17.80
N LYS A 113 3.29 -24.03 -17.25
CA LYS A 113 4.73 -23.77 -17.14
C LYS A 113 5.33 -24.35 -15.85
N PHE A 114 4.59 -24.34 -14.74
CA PHE A 114 5.05 -24.78 -13.42
C PHE A 114 4.05 -25.73 -12.78
N GLY A 115 4.54 -26.79 -12.16
CA GLY A 115 3.72 -27.80 -11.47
C GLY A 115 3.12 -27.31 -10.16
N THR A 116 3.75 -26.32 -9.51
CA THR A 116 3.35 -25.76 -8.21
C THR A 116 3.38 -24.25 -8.23
N SER A 117 2.59 -23.62 -7.35
CA SER A 117 2.74 -22.19 -7.01
C SER A 117 3.71 -22.01 -5.86
N GLY A 118 4.25 -20.79 -5.72
CA GLY A 118 5.05 -20.39 -4.55
C GLY A 118 6.54 -20.76 -4.63
N THR A 119 7.01 -21.44 -5.66
CA THR A 119 8.45 -21.60 -5.86
C THR A 119 9.05 -20.23 -6.17
N VAL A 120 10.03 -19.79 -5.36
CA VAL A 120 10.73 -18.51 -5.56
C VAL A 120 11.63 -18.63 -6.79
N LEU A 121 11.28 -17.92 -7.84
CA LEU A 121 12.02 -17.90 -9.10
C LEU A 121 13.08 -16.80 -9.10
N TYR A 122 12.79 -15.69 -8.40
CA TYR A 122 13.66 -14.54 -8.27
C TYR A 122 13.34 -13.75 -7.00
N GLY A 123 14.36 -13.21 -6.36
CA GLY A 123 14.24 -12.44 -5.13
C GLY A 123 14.67 -13.23 -3.89
N PRO A 124 14.62 -12.58 -2.71
CA PRO A 124 14.28 -11.18 -2.51
C PRO A 124 15.35 -10.23 -3.03
N VAL A 125 14.93 -9.17 -3.71
CA VAL A 125 15.81 -8.09 -4.18
C VAL A 125 15.17 -6.73 -3.92
N ARG A 126 15.97 -5.66 -3.97
CA ARG A 126 15.41 -4.30 -3.99
C ARG A 126 14.77 -4.00 -5.35
N VAL A 127 13.63 -3.31 -5.35
CA VAL A 127 12.88 -3.02 -6.59
C VAL A 127 13.66 -2.15 -7.56
N ASN A 128 14.53 -1.25 -7.07
CA ASN A 128 15.38 -0.45 -7.97
C ASN A 128 16.31 -1.32 -8.86
N ASN A 129 16.45 -2.61 -8.57
CA ASN A 129 17.13 -3.56 -9.46
C ASN A 129 16.50 -3.63 -10.86
N VAL A 130 15.17 -3.38 -10.97
CA VAL A 130 14.46 -3.26 -12.27
C VAL A 130 14.96 -2.07 -13.07
N PHE A 131 15.50 -1.05 -12.42
CA PHE A 131 16.03 0.16 -13.04
C PHE A 131 17.55 0.13 -13.28
N LYS A 132 18.22 -1.00 -13.05
CA LYS A 132 19.66 -1.13 -13.29
C LYS A 132 20.04 -0.75 -14.71
N GLY A 133 21.00 0.18 -14.87
CA GLY A 133 21.43 0.74 -16.15
C GLY A 133 20.49 1.80 -16.74
N PHE A 134 19.47 2.25 -15.98
CA PHE A 134 18.60 3.35 -16.37
C PHE A 134 19.21 4.72 -16.04
N GLY A 135 19.98 4.78 -14.97
CA GLY A 135 20.54 6.02 -14.41
C GLY A 135 19.57 6.78 -13.52
N GLY A 136 20.04 7.90 -12.98
CA GLY A 136 19.24 8.82 -12.18
C GLY A 136 18.78 8.26 -10.83
N ASN A 137 17.72 8.88 -10.29
CA ASN A 137 17.24 8.55 -8.94
C ASN A 137 16.62 7.15 -8.88
N CYS A 138 15.93 6.72 -9.93
CA CYS A 138 15.23 5.44 -9.97
C CYS A 138 16.18 4.24 -9.89
N GLU A 139 17.41 4.35 -10.43
CA GLU A 139 18.44 3.33 -10.26
C GLU A 139 19.13 3.43 -8.90
N ALA A 140 19.47 4.65 -8.49
CA ALA A 140 20.29 4.87 -7.31
C ALA A 140 19.57 4.62 -5.99
N ARG A 141 18.24 4.65 -5.97
CA ARG A 141 17.42 4.64 -4.75
C ARG A 141 16.31 3.59 -4.81
N SER A 142 15.95 3.08 -3.66
CA SER A 142 14.84 2.15 -3.47
C SER A 142 14.14 2.53 -2.16
N SER A 143 12.97 3.11 -2.27
CA SER A 143 12.21 3.56 -1.10
C SER A 143 10.73 3.71 -1.47
N GLY A 144 9.92 3.93 -0.44
CA GLY A 144 8.50 4.18 -0.61
C GLY A 144 7.66 2.93 -0.87
N ASP A 145 6.40 3.18 -1.10
CA ASP A 145 5.33 2.19 -1.24
C ASP A 145 5.30 1.67 -2.67
N VAL A 146 6.06 0.62 -2.92
CA VAL A 146 6.14 0.03 -4.26
C VAL A 146 4.89 -0.80 -4.54
N VAL A 147 4.24 -0.52 -5.66
CA VAL A 147 3.04 -1.25 -6.09
C VAL A 147 3.28 -1.94 -7.42
N VAL A 148 2.85 -3.20 -7.48
CA VAL A 148 2.85 -3.99 -8.73
C VAL A 148 1.42 -4.22 -9.20
N ARG A 149 1.21 -4.15 -10.54
CA ARG A 149 -0.04 -4.50 -11.22
C ARG A 149 0.24 -5.44 -12.40
N TYR A 150 -0.71 -6.29 -12.70
CA TYR A 150 -0.73 -7.02 -13.96
C TYR A 150 -1.79 -6.40 -14.87
N ASP A 151 -1.33 -5.77 -15.92
CA ASP A 151 -2.20 -5.24 -16.98
C ASP A 151 -2.74 -6.38 -17.83
N GLN A 152 -3.93 -6.87 -17.48
CA GLN A 152 -4.59 -7.99 -18.18
C GLN A 152 -4.97 -7.65 -19.62
N LEU A 153 -5.08 -6.36 -19.95
CA LEU A 153 -5.46 -5.88 -21.28
C LEU A 153 -4.29 -5.98 -22.27
N ALA A 154 -3.06 -5.97 -21.77
CA ALA A 154 -1.84 -5.99 -22.55
C ALA A 154 -0.93 -7.19 -22.26
N ASP A 155 -1.25 -8.01 -21.26
CA ASP A 155 -0.39 -9.06 -20.71
C ASP A 155 0.99 -8.51 -20.29
N ARG A 156 1.01 -7.48 -19.44
CA ARG A 156 2.23 -6.80 -18.98
C ARG A 156 2.23 -6.56 -17.47
N TRP A 157 3.42 -6.51 -16.92
CA TRP A 157 3.66 -6.17 -15.52
C TRP A 157 4.00 -4.69 -15.42
N LEU A 158 3.28 -3.97 -14.57
CA LEU A 158 3.55 -2.59 -14.22
C LEU A 158 4.08 -2.55 -12.78
N ILE A 159 5.26 -1.95 -12.59
CA ILE A 159 5.84 -1.67 -11.28
C ILE A 159 5.92 -0.16 -11.13
N VAL A 160 5.38 0.36 -10.03
CA VAL A 160 5.40 1.79 -9.69
C VAL A 160 6.14 1.95 -8.37
N MET A 161 7.22 2.72 -8.39
CA MET A 161 8.07 2.98 -7.21
C MET A 161 8.19 4.49 -6.98
N PRO A 162 7.53 5.03 -5.96
CA PRO A 162 7.75 6.40 -5.53
C PRO A 162 9.09 6.52 -4.80
N LEU A 163 9.75 7.66 -4.91
CA LEU A 163 10.93 7.96 -4.10
C LEU A 163 10.60 9.01 -3.05
N PHE A 164 10.71 8.65 -1.78
CA PHE A 164 10.38 9.48 -0.62
C PHE A 164 11.44 10.52 -0.26
N SER A 165 12.48 10.62 -1.03
CA SER A 165 13.49 11.67 -0.90
C SER A 165 13.55 12.51 -2.15
N ARG A 166 13.60 13.84 -1.96
CA ARG A 166 13.72 14.80 -3.05
C ARG A 166 15.02 14.59 -3.83
N GLY A 167 14.97 14.74 -5.14
CA GLY A 167 16.13 14.81 -6.01
C GLY A 167 16.87 16.15 -5.89
N PRO A 168 18.07 16.26 -6.47
CA PRO A 168 18.74 17.54 -6.58
C PRO A 168 17.92 18.51 -7.45
N ARG A 169 17.93 19.81 -7.09
CA ARG A 169 17.28 20.83 -7.91
C ARG A 169 18.03 20.97 -9.24
N ARG A 170 17.33 20.77 -10.35
CA ARG A 170 17.89 21.03 -11.68
C ARG A 170 17.59 22.47 -12.08
N PRO A 171 18.53 23.15 -12.78
CA PRO A 171 18.38 24.57 -13.14
C PRO A 171 17.16 24.87 -14.03
N ASP A 172 16.69 23.87 -14.78
CA ASP A 172 15.58 23.91 -15.73
C ASP A 172 14.20 23.55 -15.13
N GLN A 173 14.16 23.26 -13.82
CA GLN A 173 12.92 22.90 -13.16
C GLN A 173 12.21 24.14 -12.63
N VAL A 174 11.05 24.40 -13.21
CA VAL A 174 10.15 25.48 -12.79
C VAL A 174 9.68 25.23 -11.35
N ALA A 175 9.61 26.28 -10.54
CA ALA A 175 9.01 26.23 -9.22
C ALA A 175 7.58 25.68 -9.31
N PRO A 176 7.08 24.97 -8.28
CA PRO A 176 5.70 24.52 -8.26
C PRO A 176 4.77 25.71 -8.51
N ALA A 177 3.73 25.51 -9.32
CA ALA A 177 2.72 26.52 -9.56
C ALA A 177 2.09 26.96 -8.22
N PRO A 178 1.76 28.24 -8.05
CA PRO A 178 1.10 28.72 -6.85
C PRO A 178 -0.23 28.00 -6.63
N ALA A 179 -0.58 27.78 -5.37
CA ALA A 179 -1.82 27.13 -4.97
C ALA A 179 -3.03 27.81 -5.64
N GLY A 180 -3.78 27.06 -6.44
CA GLY A 180 -4.96 27.56 -7.15
C GLY A 180 -4.95 27.35 -8.67
N GLU A 181 -3.85 26.94 -9.30
CA GLU A 181 -3.82 26.66 -10.73
C GLU A 181 -4.01 25.18 -11.03
N THR A 182 -5.02 24.88 -11.83
CA THR A 182 -5.60 23.57 -12.10
C THR A 182 -4.84 22.73 -13.12
N GLN A 183 -3.63 23.03 -13.51
CA GLN A 183 -2.88 22.16 -14.42
C GLN A 183 -1.37 22.33 -14.26
N VAL A 184 -0.74 21.28 -13.77
CA VAL A 184 0.71 21.11 -13.96
C VAL A 184 0.90 20.02 -15.01
N SER A 185 0.96 20.40 -16.26
CA SER A 185 1.54 19.56 -17.31
C SER A 185 3.05 19.61 -17.12
N VAL A 186 3.62 18.62 -16.46
CA VAL A 186 5.07 18.44 -16.43
C VAL A 186 5.43 17.61 -17.65
N PRO A 187 6.19 18.13 -18.64
CA PRO A 187 6.77 17.29 -19.67
C PRO A 187 7.64 16.26 -18.96
N GLY A 188 7.21 15.00 -18.99
CA GLY A 188 8.03 13.93 -18.47
C GLY A 188 9.37 13.96 -19.19
N VAL A 189 10.47 14.02 -18.47
CA VAL A 189 11.77 13.70 -19.03
C VAL A 189 11.74 12.20 -19.30
N ALA A 190 11.21 11.84 -20.46
CA ALA A 190 11.36 10.51 -20.98
C ALA A 190 12.84 10.36 -21.33
N ASN A 191 13.61 9.81 -20.42
CA ASN A 191 14.90 9.28 -20.80
C ASN A 191 14.61 8.20 -21.82
N GLN A 192 15.27 8.27 -22.97
CA GLN A 192 15.21 7.29 -24.04
C GLN A 192 15.16 5.88 -23.43
N PRO A 193 14.29 4.99 -23.90
CA PRO A 193 14.29 3.62 -23.45
C PRO A 193 15.68 3.05 -23.66
N GLY A 194 16.43 2.92 -22.58
CA GLY A 194 17.69 2.18 -22.64
C GLY A 194 17.40 0.75 -23.08
N PRO A 195 18.33 0.05 -23.76
CA PRO A 195 18.14 -1.32 -24.14
C PRO A 195 17.65 -2.09 -22.92
N ALA A 196 16.61 -2.89 -23.09
CA ALA A 196 16.01 -3.66 -22.02
C ALA A 196 17.10 -4.44 -21.30
N ALA A 197 17.49 -4.01 -20.10
CA ALA A 197 18.44 -4.74 -19.31
C ALA A 197 17.75 -6.04 -18.89
N MET A 198 18.28 -7.17 -19.31
CA MET A 198 17.84 -8.46 -18.80
C MET A 198 18.03 -8.44 -17.28
N LEU A 199 16.96 -8.61 -16.53
CA LEU A 199 17.00 -8.69 -15.05
C LEU A 199 17.86 -9.85 -14.54
N PHE A 200 18.27 -10.75 -15.44
CA PHE A 200 18.82 -12.05 -15.12
C PHE A 200 20.14 -12.32 -15.84
N GLN A 201 21.19 -11.63 -15.44
CA GLN A 201 22.48 -12.29 -15.37
C GLN A 201 22.63 -12.78 -13.92
N PRO A 202 22.87 -14.09 -13.70
CA PRO A 202 23.34 -14.52 -12.39
C PRO A 202 24.59 -13.70 -12.08
N PRO A 203 24.79 -13.23 -10.84
CA PRO A 203 26.04 -12.60 -10.47
C PRO A 203 27.15 -13.60 -10.86
N ALA A 204 28.14 -13.12 -11.61
CA ALA A 204 29.36 -13.88 -11.77
C ALA A 204 29.79 -14.27 -10.36
N SER A 205 29.89 -15.57 -10.12
CA SER A 205 30.23 -16.11 -8.81
C SER A 205 31.62 -15.63 -8.47
N ASP A 206 31.70 -14.54 -7.75
CA ASP A 206 32.94 -14.07 -7.13
C ASP A 206 33.22 -14.99 -5.93
N ARG A 207 33.86 -16.11 -6.20
CA ARG A 207 34.22 -17.13 -5.21
C ARG A 207 35.31 -16.67 -4.23
N ASN A 208 35.72 -15.39 -4.27
CA ASN A 208 36.84 -14.86 -3.49
C ASN A 208 36.47 -13.64 -2.62
N ALA A 209 35.21 -13.40 -2.27
CA ALA A 209 34.91 -12.41 -1.25
C ALA A 209 35.11 -13.04 0.15
N PRO A 210 36.00 -12.50 0.99
CA PRO A 210 36.11 -12.96 2.36
C PRO A 210 34.86 -12.66 3.18
N PRO A 211 34.50 -13.48 4.19
CA PRO A 211 33.32 -13.26 5.01
C PRO A 211 33.46 -11.92 5.76
N ALA A 212 32.40 -11.14 5.76
CA ALA A 212 32.34 -9.87 6.49
C ALA A 212 32.54 -10.10 7.98
N GLN A 213 33.59 -9.51 8.55
CA GLN A 213 33.85 -9.52 9.98
C GLN A 213 32.88 -8.56 10.71
N PRO A 214 32.46 -8.87 11.96
CA PRO A 214 31.62 -7.98 12.76
C PRO A 214 32.40 -6.69 13.10
N GLY A 215 31.77 -5.55 12.86
CA GLY A 215 32.36 -4.22 12.92
C GLY A 215 32.99 -3.87 14.27
N GLN A 216 34.25 -3.42 14.23
CA GLN A 216 34.88 -2.63 15.27
C GLN A 216 34.31 -1.19 15.23
N ARG A 217 33.84 -0.73 16.39
CA ARG A 217 33.52 0.68 16.61
C ARG A 217 34.82 1.47 16.69
N GLY A 218 35.09 2.28 15.69
CA GLY A 218 36.12 3.29 15.74
C GLY A 218 35.62 4.53 16.47
N GLY A 219 36.38 4.98 17.48
CA GLY A 219 36.13 6.18 18.24
C GLY A 219 36.27 7.44 17.37
N ALA A 220 35.43 8.41 17.62
CA ALA A 220 35.48 9.75 17.03
C ALA A 220 36.15 10.71 18.01
N ASP A 221 37.18 11.38 17.54
CA ASP A 221 37.62 12.66 18.12
C ASP A 221 37.67 13.68 16.98
N GLY A 222 36.92 14.77 17.15
CA GLY A 222 36.92 15.87 16.20
C GLY A 222 35.63 16.67 16.25
N ALA A 223 35.53 17.65 17.18
CA ALA A 223 34.43 18.58 17.27
C ALA A 223 34.41 19.52 16.06
N GLY A 224 33.63 19.15 15.06
CA GLY A 224 33.11 20.02 14.01
C GLY A 224 31.59 19.93 14.05
N THR A 225 30.90 21.06 14.21
CA THR A 225 29.45 21.15 14.13
C THR A 225 28.98 20.43 12.86
N PRO A 226 28.15 19.39 12.91
CA PRO A 226 27.66 18.73 11.70
C PRO A 226 26.87 19.76 10.91
N ALA A 227 27.33 20.08 9.70
CA ALA A 227 26.51 20.79 8.74
C ALA A 227 25.24 19.95 8.56
N GLN A 228 24.09 20.50 8.95
CA GLN A 228 22.80 19.86 8.67
C GLN A 228 22.76 19.54 7.18
N PRO A 229 22.38 18.31 6.79
CA PRO A 229 22.21 17.99 5.38
C PRO A 229 21.24 19.03 4.81
N ARG A 230 21.67 19.82 3.83
CA ARG A 230 20.76 20.71 3.11
C ARG A 230 19.65 19.84 2.55
N GLU A 231 18.42 20.00 3.05
CA GLU A 231 17.26 19.34 2.48
C GLU A 231 17.28 19.62 0.97
N SER A 232 17.29 18.58 0.17
CA SER A 232 17.26 18.75 -1.27
C SER A 232 15.91 19.37 -1.64
N SER A 233 15.93 20.51 -2.32
CA SER A 233 14.74 21.29 -2.67
C SER A 233 14.15 20.92 -4.03
N GLY A 234 14.64 19.85 -4.66
CA GLY A 234 14.18 19.36 -5.94
C GLY A 234 12.85 18.58 -5.86
N PRO A 235 12.29 18.17 -6.99
CA PRO A 235 11.07 17.36 -7.03
C PRO A 235 11.32 15.93 -6.54
N TYR A 236 10.24 15.23 -6.28
CA TYR A 236 10.23 13.79 -6.05
C TYR A 236 10.22 13.04 -7.37
N SER A 237 10.73 11.82 -7.40
CA SER A 237 10.68 10.94 -8.56
C SER A 237 9.61 9.87 -8.39
N MET A 238 8.81 9.67 -9.44
CA MET A 238 7.94 8.51 -9.63
C MET A 238 8.57 7.64 -10.70
N CYS A 239 8.94 6.42 -10.33
CA CYS A 239 9.62 5.46 -11.19
C CYS A 239 8.63 4.40 -11.67
N TYR A 240 8.56 4.21 -12.98
CA TYR A 240 7.67 3.23 -13.60
C TYR A 240 8.49 2.24 -14.41
N ALA A 241 8.16 0.97 -14.28
CA ALA A 241 8.69 -0.09 -15.15
C ALA A 241 7.52 -0.91 -15.69
N ILE A 242 7.46 -1.04 -17.02
CA ILE A 242 6.49 -1.87 -17.71
C ILE A 242 7.21 -3.00 -18.43
N SER A 243 6.82 -4.27 -18.21
CA SER A 243 7.49 -5.40 -18.85
C SER A 243 7.28 -5.39 -20.36
N ALA A 244 8.32 -5.74 -21.12
CA ALA A 244 8.24 -5.82 -22.57
C ALA A 244 7.41 -7.02 -23.05
N THR A 245 7.24 -8.05 -22.20
CA THR A 245 6.46 -9.27 -22.45
C THR A 245 5.64 -9.66 -21.23
N SER A 246 4.87 -10.73 -21.31
CA SER A 246 4.14 -11.30 -20.16
C SER A 246 5.04 -12.03 -19.15
N ASP A 247 6.34 -12.16 -19.42
CA ASP A 247 7.30 -12.74 -18.48
C ASP A 247 7.90 -11.64 -17.58
N PRO A 248 7.66 -11.66 -16.25
CA PRO A 248 8.20 -10.65 -15.33
C PRO A 248 9.71 -10.78 -15.14
N LEU A 249 10.29 -11.91 -15.58
CA LEU A 249 11.73 -12.16 -15.56
C LEU A 249 12.44 -11.56 -16.77
N GLY A 250 11.70 -11.01 -17.73
CA GLY A 250 12.22 -10.43 -18.96
C GLY A 250 12.61 -8.95 -18.82
N ALA A 251 12.65 -8.29 -19.94
CA ALA A 251 13.03 -6.89 -20.06
C ALA A 251 11.90 -5.95 -19.68
N TYR A 252 12.26 -4.72 -19.26
CA TYR A 252 11.32 -3.66 -18.90
C TYR A 252 11.64 -2.36 -19.63
N TYR A 253 10.61 -1.65 -20.09
CA TYR A 253 10.65 -0.23 -20.42
C TYR A 253 10.53 0.57 -19.13
N ARG A 254 11.37 1.59 -18.94
CA ARG A 254 11.54 2.29 -17.68
C ARG A 254 11.36 3.78 -17.88
N TYR A 255 10.70 4.42 -16.90
CA TYR A 255 10.35 5.84 -16.95
C TYR A 255 10.53 6.48 -15.59
N GLU A 256 10.93 7.74 -15.57
CA GLU A 256 10.97 8.59 -14.39
C GLU A 256 10.14 9.84 -14.68
N PHE A 257 9.14 10.10 -13.83
CA PHE A 257 8.38 11.34 -13.84
C PHE A 257 8.62 12.10 -12.54
N LEU A 258 8.69 13.44 -12.63
CA LEU A 258 8.98 14.29 -11.49
C LEU A 258 7.70 14.91 -10.95
N ARG A 259 7.51 14.84 -9.64
CA ARG A 259 6.36 15.42 -8.96
C ARG A 259 6.78 16.43 -7.91
N PRO A 260 6.09 17.58 -7.77
CA PRO A 260 6.40 18.60 -6.78
C PRO A 260 6.02 18.17 -5.36
N LEU A 261 4.97 17.36 -5.19
CA LEU A 261 4.46 16.92 -3.90
C LEU A 261 4.96 15.52 -3.52
N PHE A 262 5.01 15.24 -2.24
CA PHE A 262 5.42 13.95 -1.69
C PHE A 262 4.53 12.82 -2.22
N PRO A 263 5.10 11.82 -2.89
CA PRO A 263 4.33 10.83 -3.64
C PRO A 263 3.98 9.60 -2.80
N ASP A 264 3.41 9.80 -1.61
CA ASP A 264 3.02 8.75 -0.71
C ASP A 264 1.78 7.99 -1.19
N TYR A 265 1.65 6.77 -0.80
CA TYR A 265 0.45 5.96 -0.97
C TYR A 265 -0.02 5.87 -2.43
N PRO A 266 0.83 5.50 -3.41
CA PRO A 266 0.42 5.39 -4.81
C PRO A 266 -0.63 4.30 -4.98
N ARG A 267 -1.64 4.59 -5.82
CA ARG A 267 -2.73 3.65 -6.14
C ARG A 267 -2.84 3.43 -7.64
N PRO A 268 -1.82 2.79 -8.26
CA PRO A 268 -1.86 2.54 -9.69
C PRO A 268 -3.08 1.70 -10.08
N ALA A 269 -3.77 2.17 -11.11
CA ALA A 269 -4.93 1.53 -11.71
C ALA A 269 -4.73 1.40 -13.21
N VAL A 270 -5.13 0.27 -13.77
CA VAL A 270 -5.13 0.01 -15.21
C VAL A 270 -6.44 0.47 -15.80
N TRP A 271 -6.36 1.32 -16.82
CA TRP A 271 -7.50 1.75 -17.62
C TRP A 271 -7.12 1.71 -19.11
N PRO A 272 -8.07 1.60 -20.05
CA PRO A 272 -7.72 1.45 -21.46
C PRO A 272 -6.82 2.54 -22.03
N ASP A 273 -7.02 3.79 -21.60
CA ASP A 273 -6.33 4.98 -22.11
C ASP A 273 -5.12 5.42 -21.26
N GLY A 274 -4.93 4.88 -20.05
CA GLY A 274 -3.83 5.31 -19.17
C GLY A 274 -3.59 4.40 -17.98
N TYR A 275 -2.44 4.57 -17.34
CA TYR A 275 -2.18 4.12 -15.99
C TYR A 275 -2.44 5.30 -15.05
N TYR A 276 -3.50 5.20 -14.26
CA TYR A 276 -3.89 6.24 -13.30
C TYR A 276 -3.18 5.99 -11.97
N VAL A 277 -2.40 6.95 -11.50
CA VAL A 277 -1.58 6.79 -10.30
C VAL A 277 -1.71 8.00 -9.39
N PRO A 278 -2.77 8.09 -8.58
CA PRO A 278 -2.90 9.12 -7.58
C PRO A 278 -1.85 8.91 -6.47
N THR A 279 -1.45 10.01 -5.85
CA THR A 279 -0.64 10.02 -4.62
C THR A 279 -1.25 10.96 -3.59
N SER A 280 -0.97 10.72 -2.32
CA SER A 280 -1.91 11.12 -1.27
C SER A 280 -1.42 12.15 -0.28
N THR A 281 -0.15 12.53 -0.26
CA THR A 281 0.32 13.56 0.69
C THR A 281 0.94 14.74 -0.04
N SER A 282 0.90 15.89 0.61
CA SER A 282 1.67 17.05 0.23
C SER A 282 2.96 17.07 1.05
N ASP A 283 4.01 17.56 0.47
CA ASP A 283 5.28 17.98 1.04
C ASP A 283 5.84 17.24 2.27
N ASN A 284 6.29 16.00 2.06
CA ASN A 284 7.25 15.29 2.95
C ASN A 284 6.89 15.19 4.44
N ARG A 285 5.65 15.39 4.82
CA ARG A 285 5.23 15.23 6.21
C ARG A 285 4.08 14.26 6.30
N ILE A 286 4.35 13.09 6.85
CA ILE A 286 3.32 12.27 7.50
C ILE A 286 2.98 13.04 8.79
N SER A 287 2.28 14.16 8.67
CA SER A 287 1.77 14.85 9.83
C SER A 287 0.29 14.57 9.96
N GLN A 288 -0.18 14.48 11.17
CA GLN A 288 -1.61 14.41 11.49
C GLN A 288 -2.38 15.67 11.05
N SER A 289 -1.66 16.74 10.69
CA SER A 289 -2.24 17.87 9.99
C SER A 289 -2.41 17.46 8.54
N VAL A 290 -3.61 17.24 8.19
CA VAL A 290 -4.04 16.69 6.92
C VAL A 290 -3.53 17.53 5.77
N ALA A 291 -2.75 16.90 4.93
CA ALA A 291 -2.41 17.45 3.65
C ALA A 291 -3.66 17.46 2.76
N THR A 292 -4.10 18.64 2.38
CA THR A 292 -5.32 18.84 1.59
C THR A 292 -5.10 18.62 0.10
N GLU A 293 -3.85 18.55 -0.35
CA GLU A 293 -3.49 18.46 -1.76
C GLU A 293 -3.10 17.03 -2.14
N LYS A 294 -3.73 16.52 -3.18
CA LYS A 294 -3.48 15.19 -3.73
C LYS A 294 -3.21 15.29 -5.23
N HIS A 295 -2.25 14.53 -5.73
CA HIS A 295 -2.05 14.41 -7.16
C HIS A 295 -2.95 13.31 -7.74
N ALA A 296 -3.83 13.70 -8.66
CA ALA A 296 -4.50 12.77 -9.56
C ALA A 296 -3.70 12.75 -10.88
N CYS A 297 -2.92 11.72 -11.10
CA CYS A 297 -2.05 11.63 -12.28
C CYS A 297 -2.44 10.45 -13.17
N VAL A 298 -2.18 10.61 -14.47
CA VAL A 298 -2.33 9.56 -15.48
C VAL A 298 -1.12 9.55 -16.42
N VAL A 299 -0.62 8.37 -16.76
CA VAL A 299 0.53 8.15 -17.65
C VAL A 299 0.07 7.48 -18.94
N ASP A 300 0.67 7.89 -20.08
CA ASP A 300 0.35 7.38 -21.42
C ASP A 300 0.71 5.89 -21.54
N ARG A 301 -0.27 5.04 -21.21
CA ARG A 301 -0.15 3.58 -21.28
C ARG A 301 0.23 3.08 -22.68
N ALA A 302 -0.36 3.67 -23.73
CA ALA A 302 -0.15 3.20 -25.09
C ALA A 302 1.31 3.38 -25.56
N LYS A 303 1.95 4.47 -25.16
CA LYS A 303 3.37 4.72 -25.42
C LYS A 303 4.28 3.90 -24.51
N MET A 304 3.94 3.78 -23.23
CA MET A 304 4.72 2.97 -22.28
C MET A 304 4.81 1.51 -22.73
N LEU A 305 3.72 0.92 -23.18
CA LEU A 305 3.67 -0.46 -23.69
C LEU A 305 4.59 -0.70 -24.91
N LYS A 306 4.94 0.35 -25.63
CA LYS A 306 5.82 0.31 -26.81
C LYS A 306 7.25 0.77 -26.51
N GLY A 307 7.56 1.13 -25.28
CA GLY A 307 8.85 1.72 -24.91
C GLY A 307 9.11 3.08 -25.56
N GLN A 308 8.06 3.81 -25.94
CA GLN A 308 8.14 5.14 -26.55
C GLN A 308 8.16 6.22 -25.46
N PRO A 309 8.66 7.43 -25.74
CA PRO A 309 8.53 8.57 -24.84
C PRO A 309 7.06 8.78 -24.45
N ALA A 310 6.78 8.73 -23.16
CA ALA A 310 5.43 8.84 -22.60
C ALA A 310 5.28 10.16 -21.82
N ALA A 311 4.06 10.67 -21.73
CA ALA A 311 3.70 11.84 -20.94
C ALA A 311 2.97 11.42 -19.66
N GLU A 312 3.07 12.27 -18.63
CA GLU A 312 2.22 12.22 -17.43
C GLU A 312 1.41 13.51 -17.36
N HIS A 313 0.09 13.40 -17.11
CA HIS A 313 -0.78 14.52 -16.80
C HIS A 313 -1.26 14.41 -15.37
N CYS A 314 -1.11 15.49 -14.60
CA CYS A 314 -1.54 15.55 -13.20
C CYS A 314 -2.50 16.71 -12.98
N VAL A 315 -3.48 16.49 -12.12
CA VAL A 315 -4.38 17.51 -11.57
C VAL A 315 -4.26 17.48 -10.06
N ILE A 316 -4.17 18.64 -9.42
CA ILE A 316 -4.17 18.74 -7.95
C ILE A 316 -5.62 18.77 -7.49
N VAL A 317 -5.98 17.87 -6.57
CA VAL A 317 -7.28 17.80 -5.91
C VAL A 317 -7.10 18.24 -4.48
N HIS A 318 -7.93 19.19 -4.05
CA HIS A 318 -7.91 19.73 -2.69
C HIS A 318 -9.00 19.11 -1.80
N ASP A 319 -8.86 19.27 -0.50
CA ASP A 319 -9.86 18.94 0.51
C ASP A 319 -10.33 17.49 0.47
N VAL A 320 -9.42 16.58 0.20
CA VAL A 320 -9.66 15.14 0.22
C VAL A 320 -8.54 14.40 0.95
N ASN A 321 -8.86 13.23 1.50
CA ASN A 321 -7.86 12.46 2.22
C ASN A 321 -7.04 11.58 1.27
N PHE A 322 -7.61 10.52 0.72
CA PHE A 322 -6.93 9.60 -0.18
C PHE A 322 -7.75 9.36 -1.44
N LEU A 323 -7.08 9.38 -2.59
CA LEU A 323 -7.70 9.13 -3.88
C LEU A 323 -7.44 7.71 -4.35
N ASN A 324 -8.47 7.09 -4.92
CA ASN A 324 -8.34 5.82 -5.63
C ASN A 324 -8.97 5.94 -7.02
N ASN A 325 -8.33 5.33 -8.00
CA ASN A 325 -8.85 5.24 -9.36
C ASN A 325 -9.41 3.85 -9.64
N ALA A 326 -10.48 3.79 -10.42
CA ALA A 326 -11.07 2.54 -10.86
C ALA A 326 -10.06 1.72 -11.66
N ASP A 327 -9.80 0.50 -11.20
CA ASP A 327 -8.81 -0.44 -11.71
C ASP A 327 -9.53 -1.62 -12.36
N VAL A 328 -9.33 -1.81 -13.67
CA VAL A 328 -10.07 -2.81 -14.46
C VAL A 328 -9.59 -4.22 -14.15
N ASP A 329 -10.51 -5.07 -13.73
CA ASP A 329 -10.32 -6.52 -13.74
C ASP A 329 -11.08 -7.19 -14.89
N GLY A 330 -10.49 -8.23 -15.45
CA GLY A 330 -11.04 -8.98 -16.58
C GLY A 330 -10.82 -8.31 -17.94
N ARG A 331 -11.48 -8.87 -18.95
CA ARG A 331 -11.29 -8.47 -20.34
C ARG A 331 -12.41 -7.60 -20.91
N ASN A 332 -13.50 -7.44 -20.18
CA ASN A 332 -14.63 -6.60 -20.58
C ASN A 332 -14.30 -5.14 -20.25
N LEU A 333 -13.91 -4.40 -21.29
CA LEU A 333 -13.52 -3.01 -21.16
C LEU A 333 -14.71 -2.10 -20.80
N PRO A 334 -14.45 -0.97 -20.12
CA PRO A 334 -15.41 0.11 -20.06
C PRO A 334 -15.75 0.59 -21.48
N PRO A 335 -16.87 1.30 -21.69
CA PRO A 335 -17.20 1.89 -23.00
C PRO A 335 -16.04 2.72 -23.56
N ALA A 336 -15.90 2.73 -24.87
CA ALA A 336 -14.84 3.48 -25.53
C ALA A 336 -14.92 4.97 -25.16
N GLY A 337 -13.80 5.55 -24.75
CA GLY A 337 -13.72 6.95 -24.30
C GLY A 337 -14.30 7.22 -22.91
N ALA A 338 -14.73 6.18 -22.18
CA ALA A 338 -15.21 6.36 -20.80
C ALA A 338 -14.10 6.93 -19.92
N PRO A 339 -14.38 8.03 -19.17
CA PRO A 339 -13.42 8.55 -18.20
C PRO A 339 -13.15 7.54 -17.10
N ASN A 340 -11.97 7.58 -16.51
CA ASN A 340 -11.71 6.82 -15.30
C ASN A 340 -12.51 7.41 -14.13
N ILE A 341 -13.10 6.55 -13.31
CA ILE A 341 -13.80 6.96 -12.11
C ILE A 341 -12.81 6.97 -10.94
N MET A 342 -12.73 8.11 -10.26
CA MET A 342 -11.90 8.28 -9.08
C MET A 342 -12.78 8.50 -7.86
N MET A 343 -12.40 7.92 -6.72
CA MET A 343 -13.18 8.00 -5.49
C MET A 343 -12.31 8.31 -4.27
N ALA A 344 -12.93 8.97 -3.29
CA ALA A 344 -12.41 9.14 -1.94
C ALA A 344 -13.56 9.05 -0.93
N ALA A 345 -13.32 8.40 0.21
CA ALA A 345 -14.24 8.44 1.33
C ALA A 345 -14.21 9.81 2.01
N GLY A 346 -15.37 10.28 2.44
CA GLY A 346 -15.52 11.38 3.38
C GLY A 346 -15.63 10.86 4.81
N GLY A 347 -15.76 11.75 5.80
CA GLY A 347 -16.02 11.37 7.18
C GLY A 347 -15.79 12.53 8.15
N ARG A 348 -16.71 12.69 9.09
CA ARG A 348 -16.69 13.77 10.10
C ARG A 348 -15.49 13.73 11.05
N GLN A 349 -14.79 12.62 11.11
CA GLN A 349 -13.63 12.44 11.99
C GLN A 349 -12.34 13.01 11.39
N LEU A 350 -12.37 13.37 10.11
CA LEU A 350 -11.26 14.06 9.47
C LEU A 350 -11.52 15.56 9.53
N ASP A 351 -11.37 16.13 10.72
CA ASP A 351 -11.52 17.55 10.96
C ASP A 351 -10.78 18.37 9.88
N ASN A 352 -11.48 19.34 9.31
CA ASN A 352 -11.02 20.26 8.26
C ASN A 352 -10.84 19.69 6.85
N ILE A 353 -11.21 18.42 6.56
CA ILE A 353 -11.14 17.91 5.18
C ILE A 353 -12.50 17.56 4.62
N LEU A 354 -13.29 16.78 5.37
CA LEU A 354 -14.53 16.20 4.87
C LEU A 354 -15.57 16.21 5.97
N GLU A 355 -16.66 16.91 5.73
CA GLU A 355 -17.71 17.13 6.74
C GLU A 355 -18.78 16.04 6.76
N ASP A 356 -18.88 15.21 5.70
CA ASP A 356 -20.01 14.29 5.50
C ASP A 356 -19.59 12.83 5.35
N ASP A 357 -20.44 11.91 5.82
CA ASP A 357 -20.32 10.47 5.54
C ASP A 357 -20.79 10.21 4.10
N VAL A 358 -19.91 10.44 3.14
CA VAL A 358 -20.15 10.32 1.70
C VAL A 358 -19.00 9.61 1.00
N ILE A 359 -19.27 9.14 -0.20
CA ILE A 359 -18.22 8.83 -1.16
C ILE A 359 -18.18 9.93 -2.20
N ASN A 360 -17.04 10.59 -2.28
CA ASN A 360 -16.78 11.61 -3.30
C ASN A 360 -16.33 10.92 -4.59
N VAL A 361 -16.89 11.34 -5.72
CA VAL A 361 -16.66 10.72 -7.02
C VAL A 361 -16.25 11.78 -8.04
N TRP A 362 -15.16 11.52 -8.74
CA TRP A 362 -14.72 12.32 -9.90
C TRP A 362 -14.68 11.46 -11.15
N GLN A 363 -14.73 12.12 -12.29
CA GLN A 363 -14.51 11.54 -13.61
C GLN A 363 -13.27 12.19 -14.22
N PHE A 364 -12.25 11.39 -14.46
CA PHE A 364 -10.98 11.85 -15.02
C PHE A 364 -10.88 11.40 -16.49
N HIS A 365 -10.98 12.35 -17.40
CA HIS A 365 -10.79 12.14 -18.82
C HIS A 365 -9.45 12.70 -19.26
N VAL A 366 -8.65 11.91 -19.95
CA VAL A 366 -7.36 12.33 -20.52
C VAL A 366 -7.46 12.41 -22.04
N ASP A 367 -6.98 13.51 -22.61
CA ASP A 367 -6.76 13.64 -24.05
C ASP A 367 -5.24 13.70 -24.34
N TRP A 368 -4.71 12.62 -24.89
CA TRP A 368 -3.28 12.50 -25.20
C TRP A 368 -2.84 13.33 -26.41
N LYS A 369 -3.76 13.87 -27.20
CA LYS A 369 -3.48 14.71 -28.37
C LYS A 369 -3.50 16.20 -28.03
N ASP A 370 -4.38 16.57 -27.12
CA ASP A 370 -4.62 17.94 -26.70
C ASP A 370 -4.81 18.01 -25.18
N ALA A 371 -3.72 18.31 -24.46
CA ALA A 371 -3.73 18.36 -23.00
C ALA A 371 -4.79 19.31 -22.42
N SER A 372 -5.16 20.37 -23.17
CA SER A 372 -6.21 21.33 -22.75
C SER A 372 -7.61 20.73 -22.66
N LYS A 373 -7.82 19.57 -23.26
CA LYS A 373 -9.08 18.79 -23.21
C LYS A 373 -9.08 17.73 -22.11
N THR A 374 -7.97 17.56 -21.42
CA THR A 374 -7.90 16.71 -20.22
C THR A 374 -8.72 17.37 -19.12
N THR A 375 -9.66 16.64 -18.54
CA THR A 375 -10.59 17.19 -17.54
C THR A 375 -10.76 16.28 -16.34
N LEU A 376 -10.86 16.87 -15.16
CA LEU A 376 -11.31 16.23 -13.94
C LEU A 376 -12.62 16.89 -13.50
N ARG A 377 -13.74 16.16 -13.60
CA ARG A 377 -15.07 16.65 -13.21
C ARG A 377 -15.46 16.05 -11.88
N GLY A 378 -16.02 16.84 -10.99
CA GLY A 378 -16.45 16.44 -9.65
C GLY A 378 -15.94 17.39 -8.57
N PRO A 379 -16.10 17.04 -7.26
CA PRO A 379 -16.69 15.79 -6.82
C PRO A 379 -18.23 15.79 -6.89
N LYS A 380 -18.80 14.64 -7.24
CA LYS A 380 -20.20 14.32 -6.95
C LYS A 380 -20.21 13.54 -5.64
N LYS A 381 -20.98 13.99 -4.66
CA LYS A 381 -21.14 13.31 -3.36
C LYS A 381 -22.23 12.24 -3.47
N ILE A 382 -21.91 11.01 -3.07
CA ILE A 382 -22.86 9.91 -2.94
C ILE A 382 -23.08 9.66 -1.45
N SER A 383 -24.29 9.90 -0.95
CA SER A 383 -24.65 9.62 0.44
C SER A 383 -24.58 8.13 0.73
N VAL A 384 -23.99 7.76 1.85
CA VAL A 384 -23.87 6.40 2.36
C VAL A 384 -24.36 6.34 3.81
N ALA A 385 -24.56 5.14 4.34
CA ALA A 385 -24.85 4.99 5.77
C ALA A 385 -23.68 5.55 6.59
N PRO A 386 -23.96 6.25 7.69
CA PRO A 386 -22.92 6.86 8.51
C PRO A 386 -21.92 5.84 9.02
N TYR A 387 -20.73 6.29 9.36
CA TYR A 387 -19.67 5.46 9.91
C TYR A 387 -18.71 6.26 10.78
N HIS A 388 -18.00 5.55 11.63
CA HIS A 388 -16.80 6.05 12.28
C HIS A 388 -15.62 5.25 11.74
N TYR A 389 -14.57 5.93 11.33
CA TYR A 389 -13.35 5.25 10.92
C TYR A 389 -12.78 4.43 12.07
N LEU A 390 -12.38 3.20 11.77
CA LEU A 390 -11.79 2.33 12.75
C LEU A 390 -10.59 3.01 13.43
N CYS A 391 -10.54 2.95 14.74
CA CYS A 391 -9.55 3.63 15.59
C CYS A 391 -9.54 5.17 15.44
N GLY A 392 -10.60 5.79 14.97
CA GLY A 392 -10.65 7.24 14.74
C GLY A 392 -9.87 7.73 13.52
N GLY A 393 -9.35 6.85 12.67
CA GLY A 393 -8.73 7.19 11.39
C GLY A 393 -7.25 6.85 11.27
N GLN A 394 -6.47 7.73 10.65
CA GLN A 394 -5.10 7.49 10.25
C GLN A 394 -4.13 7.36 11.44
N LEU A 395 -3.20 6.41 11.33
CA LEU A 395 -2.09 6.19 12.28
C LEU A 395 -2.54 6.06 13.74
N THR A 396 -3.73 5.53 13.95
CA THR A 396 -4.26 5.24 15.26
C THR A 396 -4.23 3.74 15.54
N TYR A 397 -3.85 3.41 16.75
CA TYR A 397 -3.51 2.06 17.17
C TYR A 397 -4.56 1.57 18.16
N CYS A 398 -5.45 0.70 17.71
CA CYS A 398 -6.52 0.22 18.57
C CYS A 398 -6.68 -1.29 18.57
N VAL A 399 -6.17 -2.02 17.57
CA VAL A 399 -6.38 -3.47 17.47
C VAL A 399 -5.51 -4.19 18.50
N PRO A 400 -6.09 -4.83 19.53
CA PRO A 400 -5.31 -5.47 20.58
C PRO A 400 -4.68 -6.78 20.09
N GLN A 401 -3.54 -7.11 20.66
CA GLN A 401 -2.83 -8.35 20.42
C GLN A 401 -2.74 -9.18 21.71
N PRO A 402 -2.90 -10.52 21.66
CA PRO A 402 -2.71 -11.36 22.85
C PRO A 402 -1.30 -11.23 23.39
N GLY A 403 -1.18 -11.05 24.71
CA GLY A 403 0.11 -11.02 25.40
C GLY A 403 1.02 -9.82 25.06
N SER A 404 0.46 -8.75 24.46
CA SER A 404 1.20 -7.55 24.12
C SER A 404 0.43 -6.28 24.48
N GLU A 405 1.13 -5.28 24.99
CA GLU A 405 0.60 -3.93 25.18
C GLU A 405 0.55 -3.12 23.86
N LEU A 406 1.29 -3.59 22.85
CA LEU A 406 1.31 -2.96 21.53
C LEU A 406 0.01 -3.26 20.79
N ARG A 407 -0.62 -2.21 20.24
CA ARG A 407 -1.83 -2.33 19.44
C ARG A 407 -1.50 -2.07 17.99
N LEU A 408 -2.15 -2.81 17.09
CA LEU A 408 -1.93 -2.66 15.66
C LEU A 408 -2.70 -1.46 15.11
N ASP A 409 -2.11 -0.85 14.09
CA ASP A 409 -2.69 0.21 13.29
C ASP A 409 -3.82 -0.34 12.40
N ALA A 410 -4.86 0.44 12.20
CA ALA A 410 -6.00 0.03 11.38
C ALA A 410 -6.14 0.81 10.08
N GLN A 411 -5.49 1.99 9.93
CA GLN A 411 -5.58 2.81 8.72
C GLN A 411 -7.02 2.99 8.19
N GLY A 412 -7.99 3.20 9.09
CA GLY A 412 -9.42 3.17 8.77
C GLY A 412 -9.92 4.33 7.92
N ASP A 413 -9.15 5.40 7.77
CA ASP A 413 -9.54 6.71 7.25
C ASP A 413 -9.65 6.81 5.71
N LYS A 414 -9.59 5.71 4.99
CA LYS A 414 -9.50 5.73 3.52
C LYS A 414 -10.13 4.51 2.85
N ILE A 415 -10.53 4.69 1.59
CA ILE A 415 -10.78 3.54 0.71
C ILE A 415 -9.45 2.80 0.52
N MET A 416 -9.46 1.50 0.83
CA MET A 416 -8.29 0.65 0.74
C MET A 416 -7.97 0.25 -0.72
N ALA A 417 -6.79 -0.29 -0.95
CA ALA A 417 -6.41 -0.85 -2.25
C ALA A 417 -7.20 -2.14 -2.50
N ARG A 418 -7.81 -2.28 -3.60
CA ARG A 418 -7.96 -1.60 -4.87
C ARG A 418 -9.39 -1.03 -4.97
N LEU A 419 -9.62 0.00 -5.76
CA LEU A 419 -10.96 0.38 -6.21
C LEU A 419 -11.25 -0.43 -7.47
N ILE A 420 -11.96 -1.54 -7.33
CA ILE A 420 -12.14 -2.50 -8.42
C ILE A 420 -13.28 -2.07 -9.34
N TYR A 421 -12.99 -1.98 -10.64
CA TYR A 421 -13.99 -1.85 -11.68
C TYR A 421 -14.11 -3.16 -12.47
N ARG A 422 -15.36 -3.58 -12.70
CA ARG A 422 -15.63 -4.71 -13.57
C ARG A 422 -16.93 -4.52 -14.35
N ARG A 423 -16.88 -4.88 -15.63
CA ARG A 423 -18.09 -4.99 -16.47
C ARG A 423 -18.45 -6.45 -16.60
N VAL A 424 -19.57 -6.85 -15.97
CA VAL A 424 -20.04 -8.24 -15.90
C VAL A 424 -21.56 -8.27 -15.76
N ASN A 425 -22.22 -9.31 -16.27
CA ASN A 425 -23.68 -9.50 -16.18
C ASN A 425 -24.52 -8.30 -16.70
N GLY A 426 -24.01 -7.62 -17.73
CA GLY A 426 -24.69 -6.43 -18.31
C GLY A 426 -24.54 -5.15 -17.50
N HIS A 427 -23.80 -5.16 -16.39
CA HIS A 427 -23.58 -4.02 -15.52
C HIS A 427 -22.12 -3.60 -15.50
N GLU A 428 -21.89 -2.32 -15.19
CA GLU A 428 -20.59 -1.81 -14.77
C GLU A 428 -20.62 -1.61 -13.26
N SER A 429 -19.77 -2.31 -12.54
CA SER A 429 -19.70 -2.27 -11.08
C SER A 429 -18.36 -1.75 -10.60
N ILE A 430 -18.38 -0.96 -9.53
CA ILE A 430 -17.20 -0.57 -8.78
C ILE A 430 -17.38 -1.03 -7.34
N VAL A 431 -16.36 -1.71 -6.78
CA VAL A 431 -16.37 -2.13 -5.37
C VAL A 431 -15.28 -1.39 -4.62
N ALA A 432 -15.65 -0.79 -3.50
CA ALA A 432 -14.79 -0.07 -2.58
C ALA A 432 -14.95 -0.63 -1.15
N VAL A 433 -13.88 -0.59 -0.36
CA VAL A 433 -13.86 -1.03 1.04
C VAL A 433 -13.06 -0.07 1.92
N HIS A 434 -13.45 0.04 3.17
CA HIS A 434 -12.65 0.65 4.24
C HIS A 434 -13.00 0.04 5.60
N SER A 435 -12.27 0.41 6.65
CA SER A 435 -12.46 -0.16 7.99
C SER A 435 -13.24 0.82 8.89
N VAL A 436 -14.19 0.30 9.68
CA VAL A 436 -15.06 1.11 10.53
C VAL A 436 -15.19 0.49 11.93
N ASP A 437 -15.49 1.34 12.94
CA ASP A 437 -15.95 0.90 14.25
C ASP A 437 -17.32 0.23 14.14
N THR A 438 -17.61 -0.74 15.00
CA THR A 438 -18.85 -1.54 14.98
C THR A 438 -19.62 -1.49 16.28
N SER A 439 -20.92 -1.73 16.20
CA SER A 439 -21.83 -1.64 17.37
C SER A 439 -21.54 -2.71 18.44
N ASN A 440 -20.92 -3.82 18.06
CA ASN A 440 -20.53 -4.91 18.96
C ASN A 440 -19.11 -4.75 19.54
N GLY A 441 -18.46 -3.59 19.31
CA GLY A 441 -17.04 -3.40 19.55
C GLY A 441 -16.21 -4.02 18.40
N GLY A 442 -14.89 -3.81 18.44
CA GLY A 442 -14.00 -4.26 17.38
C GLY A 442 -14.14 -3.45 16.09
N GLY A 443 -13.68 -4.02 14.98
CA GLY A 443 -13.67 -3.40 13.66
C GLY A 443 -14.41 -4.23 12.62
N GLY A 444 -15.01 -3.55 11.64
CA GLY A 444 -15.70 -4.18 10.53
C GLY A 444 -15.24 -3.67 9.18
N VAL A 445 -15.33 -4.54 8.18
CA VAL A 445 -15.11 -4.16 6.80
C VAL A 445 -16.39 -3.55 6.25
N ARG A 446 -16.41 -2.22 6.07
CA ARG A 446 -17.42 -1.52 5.31
C ARG A 446 -17.11 -1.71 3.83
N TRP A 447 -18.10 -2.15 3.06
CA TRP A 447 -17.98 -2.33 1.62
C TRP A 447 -19.15 -1.73 0.89
N TYR A 448 -18.90 -1.32 -0.35
CA TYR A 448 -19.86 -0.68 -1.24
C TYR A 448 -19.78 -1.32 -2.61
N GLU A 449 -20.90 -1.48 -3.27
CA GLU A 449 -20.98 -1.71 -4.70
C GLU A 449 -21.72 -0.55 -5.35
N PHE A 450 -21.05 0.10 -6.29
CA PHE A 450 -21.60 1.16 -7.11
C PHE A 450 -21.93 0.61 -8.50
N ARG A 451 -22.97 1.16 -9.12
CA ARG A 451 -23.27 0.96 -10.53
C ARG A 451 -22.88 2.20 -11.31
N VAL A 452 -22.39 1.98 -12.53
CA VAL A 452 -21.99 3.05 -13.44
C VAL A 452 -22.86 2.94 -14.68
N ASP A 453 -23.76 3.90 -14.86
CA ASP A 453 -24.65 3.97 -15.99
C ASP A 453 -24.20 5.05 -16.98
N SER A 454 -24.54 4.90 -18.25
CA SER A 454 -24.37 5.94 -19.25
C SER A 454 -25.57 6.88 -19.16
N ASP A 455 -25.34 8.16 -18.90
CA ASP A 455 -26.35 9.18 -19.15
C ASP A 455 -26.29 9.60 -20.63
N ARG A 456 -27.29 10.38 -21.07
CA ARG A 456 -27.32 10.94 -22.43
C ARG A 456 -26.14 11.92 -22.59
N GLY A 457 -25.07 11.45 -23.16
CA GLY A 457 -23.82 12.20 -23.34
C GLY A 457 -22.58 11.44 -22.83
N ASN A 458 -21.48 12.15 -22.60
CA ASN A 458 -20.23 11.57 -22.10
C ASN A 458 -20.16 11.46 -20.57
N ASP A 459 -21.19 11.92 -19.85
CA ASP A 459 -21.23 11.86 -18.40
C ASP A 459 -21.66 10.47 -17.93
N ARG A 460 -20.90 9.94 -16.99
CA ARG A 460 -21.16 8.65 -16.36
C ARG A 460 -21.88 8.89 -15.03
N VAL A 461 -23.01 8.24 -14.81
CA VAL A 461 -23.74 8.34 -13.56
C VAL A 461 -23.31 7.20 -12.64
N VAL A 462 -22.63 7.56 -11.54
CA VAL A 462 -22.27 6.61 -10.49
C VAL A 462 -23.32 6.69 -9.39
N SER A 463 -23.88 5.55 -9.01
CA SER A 463 -24.89 5.42 -7.96
C SER A 463 -24.55 4.28 -7.00
N LEU A 464 -24.91 4.43 -5.72
CA LEU A 464 -24.81 3.36 -4.74
C LEU A 464 -25.85 2.28 -5.06
N TYR A 465 -25.41 1.07 -5.33
CA TYR A 465 -26.28 -0.09 -5.53
C TYR A 465 -26.54 -0.82 -4.22
N GLN A 466 -25.49 -1.08 -3.44
CA GLN A 466 -25.57 -1.70 -2.12
C GLN A 466 -24.38 -1.34 -1.25
N GLN A 467 -24.57 -1.49 0.04
CA GLN A 467 -23.53 -1.34 1.06
C GLN A 467 -23.79 -2.27 2.25
N GLY A 468 -22.75 -2.62 2.97
CA GLY A 468 -22.83 -3.39 4.20
C GLY A 468 -21.57 -3.26 5.03
N THR A 469 -21.64 -3.64 6.30
CA THR A 469 -20.48 -3.77 7.20
C THR A 469 -20.36 -5.20 7.64
N TYR A 470 -19.30 -5.89 7.27
CA TYR A 470 -19.04 -7.25 7.70
C TYR A 470 -18.30 -7.23 9.04
N ALA A 471 -18.99 -7.58 10.11
CA ALA A 471 -18.54 -7.44 11.49
C ALA A 471 -18.99 -8.60 12.41
N PRO A 472 -18.82 -9.88 12.04
CA PRO A 472 -19.19 -10.98 12.91
C PRO A 472 -18.42 -10.97 14.23
N GLU A 473 -19.11 -11.34 15.33
CA GLU A 473 -18.52 -11.75 16.60
C GLU A 473 -17.79 -10.66 17.41
N GLY A 474 -17.81 -9.37 17.00
CA GLY A 474 -17.17 -8.27 17.72
C GLY A 474 -15.63 -8.29 17.72
N PHE A 475 -15.00 -9.11 16.88
CA PHE A 475 -13.56 -9.05 16.61
C PHE A 475 -13.22 -8.01 15.54
N TYR A 476 -11.94 -7.77 15.34
CA TYR A 476 -11.46 -6.79 14.36
C TYR A 476 -11.31 -7.42 12.98
N ARG A 477 -11.88 -6.76 11.96
CA ARG A 477 -11.66 -7.03 10.54
C ARG A 477 -11.32 -5.72 9.86
N TRP A 478 -10.10 -5.65 9.30
CA TRP A 478 -9.55 -4.41 8.75
C TRP A 478 -8.58 -4.68 7.60
N MET A 479 -7.99 -3.65 7.02
CA MET A 479 -7.03 -3.74 5.91
C MET A 479 -7.54 -4.62 4.75
N ALA A 480 -8.77 -4.37 4.33
CA ALA A 480 -9.43 -5.19 3.34
C ALA A 480 -9.04 -4.83 1.90
N SER A 481 -9.15 -5.82 1.01
CA SER A 481 -9.00 -5.64 -0.43
C SER A 481 -10.06 -6.45 -1.19
N PRO A 482 -10.84 -5.82 -2.11
CA PRO A 482 -11.91 -6.49 -2.83
C PRO A 482 -11.47 -7.01 -4.19
N ALA A 483 -12.24 -7.96 -4.74
CA ALA A 483 -12.19 -8.37 -6.14
C ALA A 483 -13.60 -8.75 -6.64
N ILE A 484 -13.81 -8.67 -7.95
CA ILE A 484 -15.02 -9.17 -8.61
C ILE A 484 -14.58 -10.20 -9.64
N ASP A 485 -15.12 -11.42 -9.60
CA ASP A 485 -14.82 -12.45 -10.59
C ASP A 485 -15.69 -12.32 -11.87
N LYS A 486 -15.44 -13.17 -12.88
CA LYS A 486 -16.20 -13.13 -14.14
C LYS A 486 -17.67 -13.48 -14.02
N PHE A 487 -18.11 -14.04 -12.91
CA PHE A 487 -19.51 -14.36 -12.62
C PHE A 487 -20.21 -13.24 -11.87
N GLY A 488 -19.46 -12.20 -11.48
CA GLY A 488 -19.94 -11.08 -10.68
C GLY A 488 -19.97 -11.36 -9.18
N ASN A 489 -19.36 -12.46 -8.74
CA ASN A 489 -19.15 -12.68 -7.30
C ASN A 489 -18.15 -11.64 -6.77
N ILE A 490 -18.44 -11.12 -5.58
CA ILE A 490 -17.53 -10.22 -4.86
C ILE A 490 -16.82 -11.04 -3.78
N GLY A 491 -15.48 -10.98 -3.79
CA GLY A 491 -14.63 -11.54 -2.77
C GLY A 491 -13.83 -10.45 -2.08
N ILE A 492 -13.67 -10.55 -0.76
CA ILE A 492 -12.94 -9.56 0.04
C ILE A 492 -12.00 -10.30 0.98
N GLY A 493 -10.68 -10.05 0.83
CA GLY A 493 -9.68 -10.48 1.79
C GLY A 493 -9.42 -9.39 2.82
N TYR A 494 -9.08 -9.76 4.05
CA TYR A 494 -8.86 -8.81 5.15
C TYR A 494 -8.07 -9.42 6.29
N SER A 495 -7.43 -8.56 7.09
CA SER A 495 -6.86 -8.91 8.39
C SER A 495 -7.96 -9.20 9.39
N PHE A 496 -7.77 -10.23 10.21
CA PHE A 496 -8.63 -10.62 11.33
C PHE A 496 -7.80 -10.73 12.61
N GLY A 497 -8.32 -10.21 13.73
CA GLY A 497 -7.61 -10.31 15.01
C GLY A 497 -8.37 -9.66 16.16
N GLY A 498 -7.66 -9.37 17.22
CA GLY A 498 -8.22 -8.88 18.47
C GLY A 498 -8.24 -9.97 19.53
N SER A 499 -7.77 -9.65 20.75
CA SER A 499 -7.64 -10.65 21.83
C SER A 499 -8.93 -11.47 22.00
N PRO A 500 -8.87 -12.81 22.06
CA PRO A 500 -7.66 -13.64 22.23
C PRO A 500 -6.98 -14.09 20.92
N HIS A 501 -7.39 -13.56 19.75
CA HIS A 501 -6.85 -13.94 18.45
C HIS A 501 -5.65 -13.08 18.07
N PHE A 502 -4.56 -13.70 17.67
CA PHE A 502 -3.47 -13.01 16.97
C PHE A 502 -3.91 -12.57 15.57
N ALA A 503 -3.28 -11.53 15.03
CA ALA A 503 -3.57 -11.05 13.70
C ALA A 503 -3.24 -12.09 12.62
N GLY A 504 -4.23 -12.44 11.82
CA GLY A 504 -4.17 -13.39 10.71
C GLY A 504 -4.99 -12.89 9.54
N GLN A 505 -5.22 -13.74 8.53
CA GLN A 505 -5.85 -13.35 7.28
C GLN A 505 -7.06 -14.21 6.99
N ARG A 506 -8.17 -13.59 6.60
CA ARG A 506 -9.42 -14.24 6.24
C ARG A 506 -9.99 -13.69 4.94
N PHE A 507 -11.00 -14.39 4.44
CA PHE A 507 -11.64 -14.08 3.18
C PHE A 507 -13.14 -14.36 3.26
N ALA A 508 -13.97 -13.40 2.85
CA ALA A 508 -15.41 -13.55 2.74
C ALA A 508 -15.89 -13.17 1.34
N GLY A 509 -17.11 -13.53 1.00
CA GLY A 509 -17.63 -13.21 -0.33
C GLY A 509 -19.14 -13.33 -0.43
N ARG A 510 -19.64 -12.94 -1.60
CA ARG A 510 -21.04 -13.02 -1.98
C ARG A 510 -21.21 -13.33 -3.46
N ARG A 511 -22.35 -13.91 -3.81
CA ARG A 511 -22.82 -14.06 -5.20
C ARG A 511 -23.72 -12.85 -5.60
N PRO A 512 -23.92 -12.60 -6.88
CA PRO A 512 -24.83 -11.54 -7.34
C PRO A 512 -26.25 -11.65 -6.78
N GLY A 513 -26.75 -12.89 -6.63
CA GLY A 513 -28.12 -13.18 -6.14
C GLY A 513 -28.29 -13.23 -4.63
N ASP A 514 -27.24 -13.08 -3.84
CA ASP A 514 -27.33 -13.08 -2.38
C ASP A 514 -28.06 -11.82 -1.87
N PRO A 515 -28.62 -11.83 -0.64
CA PRO A 515 -29.25 -10.65 -0.04
C PRO A 515 -28.33 -9.42 -0.09
N LEU A 516 -28.89 -8.28 -0.46
CA LEU A 516 -28.14 -7.01 -0.58
C LEU A 516 -27.51 -6.66 0.78
N GLY A 517 -26.28 -6.10 0.72
CA GLY A 517 -25.55 -5.67 1.90
C GLY A 517 -24.89 -6.80 2.71
N GLN A 518 -24.98 -8.05 2.27
CA GLN A 518 -24.44 -9.20 2.99
C GLN A 518 -23.37 -9.96 2.20
N LEU A 519 -22.33 -10.40 2.91
CA LEU A 519 -21.35 -11.39 2.45
C LEU A 519 -21.87 -12.78 2.90
N ALA A 520 -22.72 -13.40 2.08
CA ALA A 520 -23.47 -14.59 2.47
C ALA A 520 -22.65 -15.88 2.48
N LEU A 521 -21.51 -15.91 1.79
CA LEU A 521 -20.63 -17.08 1.73
C LEU A 521 -19.85 -17.23 3.03
N ARG A 522 -19.65 -18.49 3.47
CA ARG A 522 -18.88 -18.81 4.67
C ARG A 522 -17.46 -18.23 4.57
N GLU A 523 -17.06 -17.55 5.64
CA GLU A 523 -15.70 -17.03 5.80
C GLU A 523 -14.67 -18.15 5.69
N ALA A 524 -13.62 -17.94 4.91
CA ALA A 524 -12.49 -18.85 4.81
C ALA A 524 -11.27 -18.26 5.52
N VAL A 525 -10.50 -19.11 6.18
CA VAL A 525 -9.25 -18.75 6.82
C VAL A 525 -8.12 -18.97 5.83
N LEU A 526 -7.33 -17.93 5.58
CA LEU A 526 -6.07 -18.06 4.84
C LEU A 526 -4.95 -18.50 5.77
N VAL A 527 -4.80 -17.80 6.90
CA VAL A 527 -3.81 -18.13 7.93
C VAL A 527 -4.23 -17.52 9.26
N GLU A 528 -4.08 -18.28 10.33
CA GLU A 528 -4.18 -17.76 11.69
C GLU A 528 -2.82 -17.23 12.15
N GLY A 529 -2.81 -16.07 12.83
CA GLY A 529 -1.61 -15.59 13.52
C GLY A 529 -1.27 -16.46 14.72
N ALA A 530 -0.01 -16.53 15.07
CA ALA A 530 0.50 -17.33 16.19
C ALA A 530 1.47 -16.56 17.10
N GLY A 531 1.68 -15.27 16.84
CA GLY A 531 2.52 -14.35 17.61
C GLY A 531 2.00 -12.92 17.54
N ALA A 532 2.43 -12.08 18.50
CA ALA A 532 2.21 -10.67 18.46
C ALA A 532 3.32 -9.99 17.64
N ASP A 533 2.96 -8.98 16.85
CA ASP A 533 3.96 -8.13 16.21
C ASP A 533 4.62 -7.25 17.27
N GLY A 534 5.89 -7.50 17.54
CA GLY A 534 6.70 -6.80 18.55
C GLY A 534 7.41 -5.55 18.03
N GLY A 535 7.28 -5.26 16.73
CA GLY A 535 7.92 -4.14 16.06
C GLY A 535 9.40 -4.35 15.75
N SER A 536 9.82 -3.92 14.60
CA SER A 536 11.24 -3.81 14.25
C SER A 536 11.82 -2.56 14.92
N GLY A 537 12.29 -2.66 16.14
CA GLY A 537 13.32 -1.85 16.79
C GLY A 537 13.53 -0.36 16.48
N THR A 538 12.54 0.37 15.96
CA THR A 538 12.70 1.79 15.64
C THR A 538 12.49 2.73 16.82
N GLY A 539 12.49 2.22 18.06
CA GLY A 539 12.60 3.03 19.28
C GLY A 539 11.38 3.89 19.63
N ARG A 540 10.24 3.71 18.98
CA ARG A 540 8.99 4.36 19.41
C ARG A 540 8.17 3.38 20.24
N PRO A 541 7.91 3.68 21.52
CA PRO A 541 7.17 2.78 22.39
C PRO A 541 5.69 2.74 22.02
N ARG A 542 5.11 1.54 22.04
CA ARG A 542 3.68 1.23 22.19
C ARG A 542 2.78 1.34 20.98
N THR A 543 3.28 1.55 19.77
CA THR A 543 2.47 1.60 18.56
C THR A 543 3.08 0.73 17.47
N GLN A 544 2.25 -0.08 16.83
CA GLN A 544 2.70 -1.00 15.81
C GLN A 544 1.98 -0.76 14.51
N ARG A 545 2.72 -0.36 13.48
CA ARG A 545 2.22 -0.30 12.12
C ARG A 545 1.85 -1.71 11.65
N TRP A 546 0.76 -1.83 10.90
CA TRP A 546 0.29 -3.09 10.35
C TRP A 546 -0.12 -2.90 8.90
N GLU A 547 0.49 -3.63 8.01
CA GLU A 547 0.23 -3.72 6.57
C GLU A 547 0.27 -2.40 5.80
N ASP A 548 -0.42 -1.34 6.18
CA ASP A 548 -0.82 -0.15 5.45
C ASP A 548 -1.82 -0.44 4.33
N TYR A 549 -1.69 -1.55 3.63
CA TYR A 549 -2.66 -2.11 2.70
C TYR A 549 -2.36 -3.57 2.38
N THR A 550 -3.39 -4.26 1.94
CA THR A 550 -3.35 -5.59 1.34
C THR A 550 -3.77 -5.52 -0.12
N GLN A 551 -3.69 -6.61 -0.84
CA GLN A 551 -4.08 -6.59 -2.24
C GLN A 551 -4.67 -7.91 -2.72
N THR A 552 -5.78 -7.79 -3.47
CA THR A 552 -6.35 -8.86 -4.27
C THR A 552 -5.92 -8.75 -5.73
N GLY A 553 -6.03 -9.84 -6.48
CA GLY A 553 -5.89 -9.86 -7.92
C GLY A 553 -6.65 -11.06 -8.50
N VAL A 554 -7.40 -10.84 -9.58
CA VAL A 554 -8.08 -11.93 -10.29
C VAL A 554 -7.10 -12.61 -11.24
N ASP A 555 -7.10 -13.94 -11.22
CA ASP A 555 -6.27 -14.75 -12.11
C ASP A 555 -6.64 -14.54 -13.58
N PRO A 556 -5.72 -14.04 -14.43
CA PRO A 556 -6.05 -13.70 -15.82
C PRO A 556 -6.34 -14.91 -16.70
N LYS A 557 -6.07 -16.14 -16.23
CA LYS A 557 -6.31 -17.37 -17.02
C LYS A 557 -7.73 -17.87 -16.91
N ASP A 558 -8.30 -17.88 -15.71
CA ASP A 558 -9.66 -18.37 -15.51
C ASP A 558 -10.65 -17.26 -15.25
N ASP A 559 -10.12 -16.08 -14.91
CA ASP A 559 -10.88 -14.87 -14.63
C ASP A 559 -11.88 -15.04 -13.47
N CYS A 560 -11.59 -15.99 -12.55
CA CYS A 560 -12.44 -16.29 -11.40
C CYS A 560 -11.69 -16.72 -10.13
N THR A 561 -10.47 -17.23 -10.20
CA THR A 561 -9.65 -17.45 -9.01
C THR A 561 -9.17 -16.10 -8.51
N ILE A 562 -9.39 -15.80 -7.24
CA ILE A 562 -8.95 -14.55 -6.59
C ILE A 562 -7.71 -14.87 -5.75
N TRP A 563 -6.64 -14.18 -6.03
CA TRP A 563 -5.41 -14.18 -5.23
C TRP A 563 -5.44 -13.02 -4.26
N TYR A 564 -4.88 -13.24 -3.06
CA TYR A 564 -4.83 -12.27 -1.99
C TYR A 564 -3.53 -12.39 -1.22
N VAL A 565 -3.02 -11.27 -0.71
CA VAL A 565 -1.86 -11.22 0.18
C VAL A 565 -2.17 -10.39 1.41
N GLY A 566 -1.77 -10.87 2.57
CA GLY A 566 -1.82 -10.14 3.83
C GLY A 566 -0.83 -10.72 4.84
N ASP A 567 -0.65 -10.03 5.95
CA ASP A 567 0.35 -10.34 6.96
C ASP A 567 -0.18 -11.24 8.08
N TYR A 568 0.71 -11.99 8.66
CA TYR A 568 0.52 -12.69 9.93
C TYR A 568 1.86 -12.79 10.66
N VAL A 569 1.82 -13.07 11.96
CA VAL A 569 3.04 -13.29 12.74
C VAL A 569 3.13 -14.76 13.11
N LYS A 570 4.24 -15.38 12.76
CA LYS A 570 4.53 -16.79 13.14
C LYS A 570 4.76 -16.90 14.64
N LYS A 571 4.60 -18.11 15.16
CA LYS A 571 4.96 -18.41 16.55
C LYS A 571 6.41 -18.03 16.82
N ASP A 572 6.64 -17.36 17.92
CA ASP A 572 7.95 -16.90 18.38
C ASP A 572 8.65 -15.90 17.42
N ALA A 573 7.96 -15.39 16.41
CA ALA A 573 8.47 -14.33 15.56
C ALA A 573 8.15 -12.94 16.16
N THR A 574 8.96 -11.94 15.82
CA THR A 574 8.85 -10.57 16.30
C THR A 574 8.33 -9.60 15.25
N SER A 575 8.10 -10.07 14.03
CA SER A 575 7.58 -9.27 12.92
C SER A 575 6.83 -10.16 11.92
N TYR A 576 6.18 -9.53 10.98
CA TYR A 576 5.30 -10.17 10.01
C TYR A 576 6.02 -11.12 9.04
N THR A 577 5.25 -12.08 8.58
CA THR A 577 5.45 -12.82 7.33
C THR A 577 4.18 -12.63 6.51
N SER A 578 4.28 -12.38 5.21
CA SER A 578 3.08 -12.32 4.40
C SER A 578 2.62 -13.72 3.97
N ARG A 579 1.31 -13.90 3.84
CA ARG A 579 0.68 -15.10 3.31
C ARG A 579 -0.02 -14.78 2.01
N ILE A 580 0.33 -15.49 0.95
CA ILE A 580 -0.34 -15.41 -0.34
C ILE A 580 -1.29 -16.60 -0.44
N GLY A 581 -2.54 -16.34 -0.82
CA GLY A 581 -3.54 -17.38 -0.99
C GLY A 581 -4.40 -17.19 -2.22
N ALA A 582 -4.93 -18.26 -2.75
CA ALA A 582 -5.85 -18.28 -3.87
C ALA A 582 -7.19 -18.86 -3.43
N PHE A 583 -8.26 -18.14 -3.72
CA PHE A 583 -9.63 -18.52 -3.37
C PHE A 583 -10.48 -18.66 -4.62
N ARG A 584 -11.48 -19.53 -4.54
CA ARG A 584 -12.55 -19.62 -5.53
C ARG A 584 -13.89 -19.38 -4.91
N LEU A 585 -14.72 -18.68 -5.66
CA LEU A 585 -16.13 -18.45 -5.35
C LEU A 585 -17.01 -19.35 -6.22
N PRO A 586 -18.29 -19.51 -5.92
CA PRO A 586 -19.18 -20.39 -6.67
C PRO A 586 -19.20 -20.09 -8.17
N GLY A 587 -19.23 -21.15 -8.98
CA GLY A 587 -19.19 -21.06 -10.44
C GLY A 587 -17.79 -21.13 -11.04
N CYS A 588 -16.74 -20.89 -10.26
CA CYS A 588 -15.38 -21.06 -10.71
C CYS A 588 -15.05 -22.57 -10.81
N PRO A 589 -14.67 -23.10 -11.99
CA PRO A 589 -14.46 -24.54 -12.17
C PRO A 589 -13.23 -25.03 -11.41
N ASP A 590 -13.30 -26.24 -10.93
CA ASP A 590 -12.11 -26.96 -10.47
C ASP A 590 -11.19 -27.25 -11.66
N ARG A 591 -9.89 -27.03 -11.51
CA ARG A 591 -8.86 -27.29 -12.52
C ARG A 591 -8.05 -28.52 -12.18
#